data_4cb01139a5c23882756a38dce45a1e95
#
_entry.id   4cb01139a5c23882756a38dce45a1e95
#
_cell.length_a   1.000
_cell.length_b   1.000
_cell.length_c   1.000
_cell.angle_alpha   90.00
_cell.angle_beta   90.00
_cell.angle_gamma   90.00
#
_symmetry.space_group_name_H-M   'P 1'
#
loop_
_entity.id
_entity.type
_entity.pdbx_description
1 polymer ?
#
loop_
_entity_poly.entity_id
_entity_poly.type
_entity_poly.pdbx_seq_one_letter_code
_entity_poly.pdbx_strand_id
1 'polypeptide(L)'
;MISFPHCKINLGLDVLRKRPDGYHDIETVMFPVRDLCDSLEIIVPEEEKEATELTESGLRTGCPPQENIVMKAWRLMHETYGIGNVRMHLHKAVPSGAGLGGGSADGA
;
A
#
# COMPACT_ATOMS: atom_id res chain seq x y z
N MET A 1 2.85 -1.42 -16.17
CA MET A 1 1.53 -1.17 -15.55
C MET A 1 1.63 0.00 -14.58
N ILE A 2 0.70 0.89 -14.62
CA ILE A 2 0.60 1.98 -13.66
C ILE A 2 -0.79 1.97 -13.01
N SER A 3 -0.84 2.22 -11.70
CA SER A 3 -2.07 2.26 -10.91
C SER A 3 -2.07 3.52 -10.05
N PHE A 4 -3.25 4.03 -9.76
CA PHE A 4 -3.45 5.22 -8.94
C PHE A 4 -4.28 4.87 -7.69
N PRO A 5 -3.66 4.24 -6.67
CA PRO A 5 -4.34 3.91 -5.42
C PRO A 5 -4.83 5.18 -4.72
N HIS A 6 -6.13 5.29 -4.52
CA HIS A 6 -6.72 6.43 -3.85
C HIS A 6 -6.87 6.22 -2.34
N CYS A 7 -7.06 7.30 -1.61
CA CYS A 7 -7.33 7.25 -0.18
C CYS A 7 -8.85 7.15 0.12
N LYS A 8 -9.16 7.04 1.39
CA LYS A 8 -10.54 7.04 1.91
C LYS A 8 -10.64 7.96 3.13
N ILE A 9 -11.87 8.36 3.44
CA ILE A 9 -12.22 8.96 4.72
C ILE A 9 -13.28 8.11 5.41
N ASN A 10 -13.34 8.21 6.73
CA ASN A 10 -14.40 7.61 7.53
C ASN A 10 -15.48 8.65 7.79
N LEU A 11 -16.72 8.33 7.43
CA LEU A 11 -17.89 9.15 7.73
C LEU A 11 -18.49 8.65 9.05
N GLY A 12 -17.94 9.16 10.17
CA GLY A 12 -18.22 8.64 11.48
C GLY A 12 -17.43 7.34 11.77
N LEU A 13 -16.98 7.20 12.98
CA LEU A 13 -16.24 6.04 13.44
C LEU A 13 -16.59 5.77 14.89
N ASP A 14 -17.23 4.64 15.14
CA ASP A 14 -17.51 4.14 16.48
C ASP A 14 -16.61 2.96 16.80
N VAL A 15 -15.84 3.07 17.88
CA VAL A 15 -15.05 1.96 18.41
C VAL A 15 -15.92 1.20 19.39
N LEU A 16 -16.33 -0.01 19.03
CA LEU A 16 -17.29 -0.80 19.80
C LEU A 16 -16.61 -1.54 20.96
N ARG A 17 -15.45 -2.17 20.68
CA ARG A 17 -14.69 -2.89 21.71
C ARG A 17 -13.25 -3.16 21.24
N LYS A 18 -12.35 -3.41 22.19
CA LYS A 18 -11.01 -3.95 21.91
C LYS A 18 -11.06 -5.47 21.89
N ARG A 19 -10.53 -6.08 20.83
CA ARG A 19 -10.45 -7.54 20.71
C ARG A 19 -9.20 -8.11 21.40
N PRO A 20 -9.18 -9.40 21.79
CA PRO A 20 -8.00 -10.04 22.38
C PRO A 20 -6.75 -10.00 21.51
N ASP A 21 -6.89 -9.90 20.16
CA ASP A 21 -5.80 -9.82 19.21
C ASP A 21 -5.14 -8.42 19.12
N GLY A 22 -5.62 -7.45 19.91
CA GLY A 22 -5.14 -6.08 19.92
C GLY A 22 -5.87 -5.14 18.97
N TYR A 23 -6.66 -5.67 18.06
CA TYR A 23 -7.53 -4.87 17.19
C TYR A 23 -8.83 -4.47 17.89
N HIS A 24 -9.55 -3.55 17.28
CA HIS A 24 -10.83 -3.07 17.79
C HIS A 24 -11.96 -3.40 16.81
N ASP A 25 -13.11 -3.75 17.34
CA ASP A 25 -14.34 -3.78 16.55
C ASP A 25 -14.79 -2.34 16.33
N ILE A 26 -15.01 -1.97 15.08
CA ILE A 26 -15.42 -0.63 14.69
C ILE A 26 -16.66 -0.67 13.81
N GLU A 27 -17.43 0.40 13.87
CA GLU A 27 -18.55 0.66 12.98
C GLU A 27 -18.28 1.99 12.28
N THR A 28 -18.25 1.97 10.94
CA THR A 28 -17.94 3.16 10.15
C THR A 28 -18.47 3.03 8.73
N VAL A 29 -18.64 4.16 8.07
CA VAL A 29 -18.85 4.23 6.62
C VAL A 29 -17.59 4.81 5.99
N MET A 30 -16.98 4.07 5.08
CA MET A 30 -15.81 4.52 4.32
C MET A 30 -16.25 5.16 3.01
N PHE A 31 -15.67 6.32 2.70
CA PHE A 31 -15.90 7.03 1.45
C PHE A 31 -14.60 7.22 0.69
N PRO A 32 -14.50 6.76 -0.59
CA PRO A 32 -13.29 6.92 -1.37
C PRO A 32 -13.09 8.37 -1.79
N VAL A 33 -11.84 8.86 -1.65
CA VAL A 33 -11.41 10.17 -2.12
C VAL A 33 -10.51 9.95 -3.34
N ARG A 34 -11.08 10.02 -4.53
CA ARG A 34 -10.40 9.61 -5.76
C ARG A 34 -9.40 10.63 -6.31
N ASP A 35 -9.57 11.91 -5.98
CA ASP A 35 -8.70 12.98 -6.43
C ASP A 35 -7.38 13.07 -5.64
N LEU A 36 -7.28 12.36 -4.53
CA LEU A 36 -6.05 12.21 -3.76
C LEU A 36 -5.60 10.76 -3.80
N CYS A 37 -4.56 10.50 -4.58
CA CYS A 37 -4.05 9.15 -4.80
C CYS A 37 -2.53 9.14 -4.88
N ASP A 38 -1.95 7.99 -4.60
CA ASP A 38 -0.57 7.68 -4.92
C ASP A 38 -0.46 7.23 -6.38
N SER A 39 0.75 7.07 -6.87
CA SER A 39 1.01 6.44 -8.17
C SER A 39 1.95 5.27 -7.97
N LEU A 40 1.54 4.10 -8.41
CA LEU A 40 2.36 2.89 -8.35
C LEU A 40 2.60 2.37 -9.76
N GLU A 41 3.86 2.33 -10.15
CA GLU A 41 4.30 1.75 -11.42
C GLU A 41 5.01 0.42 -11.16
N ILE A 42 4.64 -0.60 -11.93
CA ILE A 42 5.25 -1.92 -11.86
C ILE A 42 5.70 -2.29 -13.28
N ILE A 43 6.98 -2.59 -13.43
CA ILE A 43 7.55 -3.06 -14.69
C ILE A 43 8.28 -4.38 -14.47
N VAL A 44 8.18 -5.25 -15.47
CA VAL A 44 8.92 -6.51 -15.51
C VAL A 44 10.28 -6.21 -16.14
N PRO A 45 11.41 -6.46 -15.44
CA PRO A 45 12.74 -6.23 -16.00
C PRO A 45 13.00 -7.19 -17.17
N GLU A 46 13.78 -6.74 -18.15
CA GLU A 46 14.13 -7.56 -19.31
C GLU A 46 15.06 -8.73 -18.94
N GLU A 47 15.88 -8.56 -17.91
CA GLU A 47 16.78 -9.58 -17.40
C GLU A 47 16.20 -10.29 -16.17
N GLU A 48 16.01 -11.61 -16.26
CA GLU A 48 15.46 -12.44 -15.16
C GLU A 48 16.31 -12.44 -13.89
N LYS A 49 17.55 -11.96 -13.97
CA LYS A 49 18.49 -11.94 -12.85
C LYS A 49 18.38 -10.71 -11.94
N GLU A 50 17.62 -9.71 -12.34
CA GLU A 50 17.43 -8.52 -11.51
C GLU A 50 16.53 -8.85 -10.32
N ALA A 51 16.98 -8.50 -9.12
CA ALA A 51 16.16 -8.62 -7.91
C ALA A 51 14.98 -7.63 -7.94
N THR A 52 13.91 -7.98 -7.24
CA THR A 52 12.80 -7.06 -7.03
C THR A 52 13.23 -5.85 -6.24
N GLU A 53 12.89 -4.68 -6.73
CA GLU A 53 13.27 -3.39 -6.17
C GLU A 53 12.04 -2.48 -6.06
N LEU A 54 11.99 -1.72 -4.98
CA LEU A 54 11.02 -0.64 -4.78
C LEU A 54 11.78 0.68 -4.61
N THR A 55 11.49 1.64 -5.46
CA THR A 55 11.93 3.03 -5.30
C THR A 55 10.75 3.90 -4.92
N GLU A 56 11.01 4.96 -4.16
CA GLU A 56 9.98 5.83 -3.61
C GLU A 56 10.28 7.29 -3.95
N SER A 57 9.23 8.08 -4.14
CA SER A 57 9.28 9.54 -4.27
C SER A 57 8.06 10.18 -3.61
N GLY A 58 8.05 11.51 -3.52
CA GLY A 58 6.97 12.23 -2.87
C GLY A 58 7.10 12.25 -1.35
N LEU A 59 5.99 12.08 -0.66
CA LEU A 59 5.96 12.07 0.81
C LEU A 59 6.71 10.85 1.38
N ARG A 60 7.40 11.05 2.48
CA ARG A 60 8.13 9.95 3.16
C ARG A 60 7.17 9.01 3.87
N THR A 61 7.40 7.71 3.73
CA THR A 61 6.61 6.68 4.41
C THR A 61 7.06 6.42 5.85
N GLY A 62 8.28 6.83 6.20
CA GLY A 62 8.86 6.59 7.52
C GLY A 62 9.40 5.18 7.73
N CYS A 63 9.41 4.33 6.69
CA CYS A 63 9.98 2.99 6.75
C CYS A 63 10.93 2.73 5.58
N PRO A 64 11.89 1.79 5.72
CA PRO A 64 12.71 1.35 4.61
C PRO A 64 11.85 0.74 3.48
N PRO A 65 12.27 0.85 2.21
CA PRO A 65 11.50 0.28 1.09
C PRO A 65 11.18 -1.22 1.26
N GLN A 66 12.07 -1.98 1.87
CA GLN A 66 11.88 -3.41 2.11
C GLN A 66 10.78 -3.73 3.13
N GLU A 67 10.44 -2.80 3.98
CA GLU A 67 9.36 -2.91 4.96
C GLU A 67 8.05 -2.27 4.47
N ASN A 68 8.07 -1.63 3.30
CA ASN A 68 6.87 -1.06 2.70
C ASN A 68 5.85 -2.16 2.40
N ILE A 69 4.58 -1.85 2.61
CA ILE A 69 3.47 -2.80 2.38
C ILE A 69 3.41 -3.28 0.92
N VAL A 70 3.81 -2.46 -0.03
CA VAL A 70 3.90 -2.85 -1.45
C VAL A 70 4.91 -3.97 -1.64
N MET A 71 6.06 -3.89 -1.01
CA MET A 71 7.06 -4.95 -1.05
C MET A 71 6.59 -6.23 -0.35
N LYS A 72 5.87 -6.08 0.76
CA LYS A 72 5.25 -7.22 1.45
C LYS A 72 4.20 -7.91 0.58
N ALA A 73 3.40 -7.14 -0.14
CA ALA A 73 2.43 -7.67 -1.09
C ALA A 73 3.10 -8.45 -2.22
N TRP A 74 4.19 -7.92 -2.79
CA TRP A 74 4.96 -8.66 -3.79
C TRP A 74 5.50 -9.98 -3.24
N ARG A 75 6.09 -9.98 -2.03
CA ARG A 75 6.60 -11.22 -1.41
C ARG A 75 5.51 -12.26 -1.25
N LEU A 76 4.34 -11.85 -0.79
CA LEU A 76 3.19 -12.74 -0.63
C LEU A 76 2.76 -13.34 -1.97
N MET A 77 2.68 -12.54 -3.01
CA MET A 77 2.35 -13.00 -4.36
C MET A 77 3.42 -13.93 -4.94
N HIS A 78 4.68 -13.60 -4.70
CA HIS A 78 5.82 -14.44 -5.11
C HIS A 78 5.79 -15.82 -4.44
N GLU A 79 5.58 -15.85 -3.12
CA GLU A 79 5.50 -17.10 -2.35
C GLU A 79 4.28 -17.94 -2.70
N THR A 80 3.15 -17.30 -2.98
CA THR A 80 1.87 -17.99 -3.24
C THR A 80 1.75 -18.47 -4.69
N TYR A 81 2.14 -17.64 -5.64
CA TYR A 81 1.91 -17.88 -7.08
C TYR A 81 3.19 -17.99 -7.90
N GLY A 82 4.35 -17.79 -7.30
CA GLY A 82 5.63 -17.87 -8.00
C GLY A 82 5.84 -16.77 -9.04
N ILE A 83 5.25 -15.59 -8.85
CA ILE A 83 5.48 -14.46 -9.76
C ILE A 83 6.95 -14.08 -9.78
N GLY A 84 7.44 -13.62 -10.93
CA GLY A 84 8.83 -13.22 -11.08
C GLY A 84 9.18 -11.91 -10.38
N ASN A 85 10.44 -11.52 -10.51
CA ASN A 85 10.92 -10.25 -9.99
C ASN A 85 10.37 -9.07 -10.80
N VAL A 86 10.15 -7.95 -10.13
CA VAL A 86 9.61 -6.73 -10.73
C VAL A 86 10.38 -5.51 -10.21
N ARG A 87 10.35 -4.43 -10.96
CA ARG A 87 10.74 -3.10 -10.47
C ARG A 87 9.48 -2.29 -10.22
N MET A 88 9.41 -1.70 -9.05
CA MET A 88 8.27 -0.89 -8.61
C MET A 88 8.73 0.51 -8.26
N HIS A 89 7.94 1.50 -8.62
CA HIS A 89 8.10 2.88 -8.18
C HIS A 89 6.81 3.38 -7.57
N LEU A 90 6.90 3.84 -6.33
CA LEU A 90 5.77 4.40 -5.58
C LEU A 90 5.98 5.91 -5.39
N HIS A 91 5.10 6.71 -5.95
CA HIS A 91 5.03 8.14 -5.66
C HIS A 91 3.94 8.40 -4.64
N LYS A 92 4.35 8.83 -3.44
CA LYS A 92 3.43 9.09 -2.33
C LYS A 92 2.90 10.51 -2.38
N ALA A 93 1.59 10.64 -2.53
CA ALA A 93 0.85 11.88 -2.35
C ALA A 93 -0.11 11.82 -1.14
N VAL A 94 -0.48 10.61 -0.70
CA VAL A 94 -1.32 10.38 0.47
C VAL A 94 -0.43 10.17 1.69
N PRO A 95 -0.54 10.99 2.76
CA PRO A 95 0.27 10.85 3.96
C PRO A 95 0.07 9.47 4.62
N SER A 96 1.18 8.87 5.05
CA SER A 96 1.15 7.62 5.82
C SER A 96 0.75 7.88 7.27
N GLY A 97 -0.02 6.96 7.86
CA GLY A 97 -0.41 7.05 9.26
C GLY A 97 -1.43 8.15 9.58
N ALA A 98 -2.04 8.74 8.57
CA ALA A 98 -3.02 9.82 8.74
C ALA A 98 -4.49 9.34 8.79
N GLY A 99 -4.72 8.03 8.85
CA GLY A 99 -6.07 7.46 8.82
C GLY A 99 -6.75 7.46 7.46
N LEU A 100 -6.00 7.75 6.38
CA LEU A 100 -6.53 7.85 5.01
C LEU A 100 -6.47 6.54 4.22
N GLY A 101 -5.86 5.51 4.78
CA GLY A 101 -5.79 4.19 4.14
C GLY A 101 -4.94 4.12 2.87
N GLY A 102 -4.08 5.10 2.62
CA GLY A 102 -3.24 5.16 1.41
C GLY A 102 -2.28 3.99 1.30
N GLY A 103 -1.57 3.65 2.37
CA GLY A 103 -0.65 2.51 2.38
C GLY A 103 -1.34 1.18 2.09
N SER A 104 -2.50 0.95 2.66
CA SER A 104 -3.29 -0.26 2.41
C SER A 104 -3.78 -0.33 0.96
N ALA A 105 -4.16 0.80 0.37
CA ALA A 105 -4.54 0.87 -1.04
C ALA A 105 -3.35 0.59 -1.96
N ASP A 106 -2.14 1.08 -1.62
CA ASP A 106 -0.92 0.81 -2.38
C ASP A 106 -0.61 -0.69 -2.44
N GLY A 107 -0.79 -1.41 -1.33
CA GLY A 107 -0.54 -2.84 -1.24
C GLY A 107 -1.62 -3.72 -1.86
N ALA A 108 -2.79 -3.17 -2.06
CA ALA A 108 -3.89 -3.93 -2.67
C ALA A 108 -3.76 -4.05 -4.22
#